data_0dd2bf336c354d78aba444074ec2e2cb
#
_entry.id   0dd2bf336c354d78aba444074ec2e2cb
#
_cell.length_a   1.000
_cell.length_b   1.000
_cell.length_c   1.000
_cell.angle_alpha   90.00
_cell.angle_beta   90.00
_cell.angle_gamma   90.00
#
_symmetry.space_group_name_H-M   'P 1'
#
loop_
_entity.id
_entity.type
_entity.pdbx_description
1 polymer ?
#
loop_
_entity_poly.entity_id
_entity_poly.type
_entity_poly.pdbx_seq_one_letter_code
_entity_poly.pdbx_strand_id
1 'polypeptide(L)'
;MTFETFIPARSRTVLELTGDAPDDFETSQEKFLEIQPDCEYTVAVNLSKITGKFDTILVQSPLIGTLSNTLLVALIKRIAKFLKDDGTLIFTLDNIGHAANIEAILEGKPPKFRVTITQNELLDAIEDAGLNVLRSLNAGRGVQVKKQIADLAKTELAVFVYIFTAYKKEPPKKTLIQTLIGESTVCAPSRVHMPNSFFMTEPNIFIVSSQVGKPYKLFDREQFEDRIFINQRMCFPSFAVGLDFFNVLREKEILFLSEMDDHPVLWEDDYQKTAWINFRAVHAIQTSTPYLADFLSQFNPHVMVFANQLRRLPPRRDFDDEFKKKKTVTIFFGALNRDGDFMELVPILNRFAKQYGKKLEFKILSRRNLFDAIESENKTFIGDMNRYDGQFIPYDAYEAGIRSSDIALLPLRDNEFNRSKSDLKFIECAGSGAVALASPVVYANTIQEGKTGFIYRDEREFSNKLNLLIKNRNLRRMVAEKAYDYVRHERLMSQHYEERLDWYRDLLQRLPELTAEAAERIEKFVPQFQAEIDEFRARFAQNQQAQQLQQTQQAQTTEATEQNSNGGNAAIIIPE
;
A
#
# COMPACT_ATOMS: atom_id res chain seq x y z
N MET A 1 13.05 14.15 -9.34
CA MET A 1 12.48 13.22 -8.32
C MET A 1 11.34 13.95 -7.64
N THR A 2 10.19 13.35 -7.55
CA THR A 2 9.00 13.92 -6.90
C THR A 2 8.84 13.37 -5.49
N PHE A 3 8.25 14.14 -4.59
CA PHE A 3 8.22 13.87 -3.14
C PHE A 3 6.78 13.72 -2.60
N GLU A 4 5.83 13.46 -3.49
CA GLU A 4 4.40 13.30 -3.16
C GLU A 4 4.15 12.25 -2.07
N THR A 5 4.97 11.21 -1.99
CA THR A 5 4.84 10.13 -0.99
C THR A 5 5.23 10.55 0.42
N PHE A 6 5.84 11.73 0.60
CA PHE A 6 6.20 12.29 1.91
C PHE A 6 5.21 13.36 2.38
N ILE A 7 4.33 13.83 1.47
CA ILE A 7 3.26 14.75 1.83
C ILE A 7 2.13 13.94 2.46
N PRO A 8 1.71 14.22 3.72
CA PRO A 8 0.57 13.54 4.31
C PRO A 8 -0.65 13.57 3.40
N ALA A 9 -1.19 12.39 3.05
CA ALA A 9 -2.26 12.28 2.07
C ALA A 9 -3.56 13.00 2.51
N ARG A 10 -3.71 13.29 3.83
CA ARG A 10 -4.80 14.10 4.39
C ARG A 10 -4.70 15.59 4.10
N SER A 11 -3.53 16.10 3.63
CA SER A 11 -3.31 17.54 3.42
C SER A 11 -4.30 18.11 2.42
N ARG A 12 -5.05 19.14 2.84
CA ARG A 12 -6.02 19.86 2.00
C ARG A 12 -5.42 21.12 1.38
N THR A 13 -4.36 21.66 1.98
CA THR A 13 -3.63 22.82 1.49
C THR A 13 -2.14 22.51 1.51
N VAL A 14 -1.49 22.53 0.36
CA VAL A 14 -0.06 22.26 0.21
C VAL A 14 0.63 23.44 -0.47
N LEU A 15 1.78 23.84 0.05
CA LEU A 15 2.68 24.79 -0.56
C LEU A 15 4.00 24.08 -0.89
N GLU A 16 4.41 24.09 -2.14
CA GLU A 16 5.72 23.65 -2.60
C GLU A 16 6.57 24.85 -2.97
N LEU A 17 7.71 25.00 -2.30
CA LEU A 17 8.67 26.10 -2.54
C LEU A 17 9.87 25.56 -3.31
N THR A 18 10.03 25.96 -4.55
CA THR A 18 11.01 25.42 -5.48
C THR A 18 12.32 26.20 -5.56
N GLY A 19 12.33 27.49 -5.15
CA GLY A 19 13.47 28.37 -5.38
C GLY A 19 13.76 28.58 -6.86
N ASP A 20 15.02 28.86 -7.20
CA ASP A 20 15.48 29.01 -8.57
C ASP A 20 15.76 27.63 -9.21
N ALA A 21 14.73 26.78 -9.22
CA ALA A 21 14.82 25.46 -9.83
C ALA A 21 14.94 25.58 -11.36
N PRO A 22 15.62 24.63 -12.05
CA PRO A 22 15.64 24.57 -13.52
C PRO A 22 14.24 24.46 -14.13
N ASP A 23 14.09 24.88 -15.39
CA ASP A 23 12.80 24.85 -16.12
C ASP A 23 12.22 23.42 -16.26
N ASP A 24 13.08 22.39 -16.26
CA ASP A 24 12.70 20.98 -16.32
C ASP A 24 12.49 20.34 -14.93
N PHE A 25 12.42 21.15 -13.88
CA PHE A 25 12.21 20.66 -12.51
C PHE A 25 10.80 20.13 -12.32
N GLU A 26 10.71 18.84 -11.96
CA GLU A 26 9.44 18.19 -11.67
C GLU A 26 8.96 18.54 -10.27
N THR A 27 7.77 19.14 -10.16
CA THR A 27 7.08 19.34 -8.87
C THR A 27 6.31 18.09 -8.47
N SER A 28 5.93 18.01 -7.19
CA SER A 28 5.14 16.89 -6.67
C SER A 28 3.63 17.06 -6.92
N GLN A 29 3.21 18.21 -7.47
CA GLN A 29 1.81 18.61 -7.60
C GLN A 29 0.97 17.60 -8.38
N GLU A 30 1.38 17.25 -9.60
CA GLU A 30 0.59 16.40 -10.49
C GLU A 30 0.30 15.04 -9.84
N LYS A 31 1.34 14.38 -9.30
CA LYS A 31 1.21 13.08 -8.66
C LYS A 31 0.44 13.12 -7.35
N PHE A 32 0.59 14.20 -6.57
CA PHE A 32 -0.19 14.35 -5.35
C PHE A 32 -1.67 14.55 -5.64
N LEU A 33 -2.03 15.30 -6.67
CA LEU A 33 -3.41 15.52 -7.07
C LEU A 33 -4.08 14.26 -7.66
N GLU A 34 -3.33 13.27 -8.12
CA GLU A 34 -3.89 11.94 -8.48
C GLU A 34 -4.47 11.21 -7.25
N ILE A 35 -3.87 11.36 -6.07
CA ILE A 35 -4.31 10.72 -4.83
C ILE A 35 -5.22 11.60 -3.97
N GLN A 36 -5.09 12.93 -4.08
CA GLN A 36 -5.89 13.93 -3.36
C GLN A 36 -6.36 15.03 -4.31
N PRO A 37 -7.35 14.74 -5.18
CA PRO A 37 -7.76 15.64 -6.27
C PRO A 37 -8.41 16.94 -5.81
N ASP A 38 -8.86 17.04 -4.58
CA ASP A 38 -9.51 18.22 -4.01
C ASP A 38 -8.57 19.07 -3.15
N CYS A 39 -7.25 18.79 -3.20
CA CYS A 39 -6.24 19.58 -2.49
C CYS A 39 -5.99 20.92 -3.23
N GLU A 40 -5.93 22.00 -2.46
CA GLU A 40 -5.40 23.29 -2.93
C GLU A 40 -3.87 23.24 -2.92
N TYR A 41 -3.27 22.91 -4.05
CA TYR A 41 -1.82 22.78 -4.20
C TYR A 41 -1.23 24.02 -4.87
N THR A 42 -0.33 24.71 -4.16
CA THR A 42 0.36 25.90 -4.64
C THR A 42 1.84 25.63 -4.85
N VAL A 43 2.36 25.91 -6.04
CA VAL A 43 3.80 25.89 -6.33
C VAL A 43 4.30 27.33 -6.42
N ALA A 44 5.39 27.65 -5.72
CA ALA A 44 5.96 28.98 -5.72
C ALA A 44 7.49 28.97 -5.64
N VAL A 45 8.13 29.91 -6.32
CA VAL A 45 9.59 30.10 -6.28
C VAL A 45 10.03 30.66 -4.92
N ASN A 46 9.23 31.53 -4.32
CA ASN A 46 9.52 32.16 -3.02
C ASN A 46 8.23 32.61 -2.29
N LEU A 47 8.40 33.20 -1.11
CA LEU A 47 7.29 33.60 -0.22
C LEU A 47 6.64 34.97 -0.56
N SER A 48 7.05 35.66 -1.60
CA SER A 48 6.68 37.09 -1.81
C SER A 48 5.18 37.32 -2.06
N LYS A 49 4.49 36.33 -2.62
CA LYS A 49 3.05 36.39 -2.98
C LYS A 49 2.20 35.39 -2.18
N ILE A 50 2.80 34.70 -1.20
CA ILE A 50 2.11 33.67 -0.45
C ILE A 50 1.24 34.30 0.64
N THR A 51 0.00 33.85 0.72
CA THR A 51 -0.98 34.22 1.74
C THR A 51 -1.63 32.97 2.33
N GLY A 52 -2.17 33.08 3.54
CA GLY A 52 -2.86 31.96 4.20
C GLY A 52 -1.94 31.05 4.99
N LYS A 53 -2.51 29.90 5.37
CA LYS A 53 -1.87 28.83 6.16
C LYS A 53 -2.03 27.49 5.45
N PHE A 54 -1.00 26.67 5.53
CA PHE A 54 -0.94 25.38 4.84
C PHE A 54 -0.86 24.21 5.82
N ASP A 55 -1.49 23.08 5.48
CA ASP A 55 -1.35 21.82 6.20
C ASP A 55 0.06 21.26 6.04
N THR A 56 0.59 21.37 4.82
CA THR A 56 1.95 20.93 4.51
C THR A 56 2.69 21.98 3.69
N ILE A 57 3.96 22.20 4.05
CA ILE A 57 4.88 23.00 3.24
C ILE A 57 6.06 22.11 2.87
N LEU A 58 6.30 21.93 1.57
CA LEU A 58 7.45 21.23 1.00
C LEU A 58 8.48 22.28 0.54
N VAL A 59 9.68 22.20 1.09
CA VAL A 59 10.80 23.12 0.79
C VAL A 59 11.85 22.35 0.02
N GLN A 60 12.01 22.68 -1.24
CA GLN A 60 12.93 21.99 -2.15
C GLN A 60 14.37 22.48 -2.01
N SER A 61 15.31 21.60 -2.25
CA SER A 61 16.76 21.83 -2.19
C SER A 61 17.24 23.12 -2.90
N PRO A 62 16.77 23.47 -4.09
CA PRO A 62 17.21 24.70 -4.79
C PRO A 62 16.97 25.99 -3.99
N LEU A 63 15.95 26.01 -3.12
CA LEU A 63 15.68 27.20 -2.29
C LEU A 63 16.65 27.35 -1.13
N ILE A 64 17.12 26.27 -0.55
CA ILE A 64 17.86 26.28 0.73
C ILE A 64 19.34 25.89 0.60
N GLY A 65 19.69 25.11 -0.43
CA GLY A 65 20.97 24.44 -0.52
C GLY A 65 22.21 25.33 -0.64
N THR A 66 22.06 26.63 -0.92
CA THR A 66 23.17 27.60 -1.07
C THR A 66 23.18 28.70 -0.02
N LEU A 67 22.30 28.63 1.00
CA LEU A 67 22.16 29.67 2.00
C LEU A 67 23.20 29.50 3.12
N SER A 68 23.68 30.61 3.69
CA SER A 68 24.41 30.56 4.96
C SER A 68 23.47 30.18 6.10
N ASN A 69 24.01 29.60 7.20
CA ASN A 69 23.19 29.17 8.34
C ASN A 69 22.27 30.28 8.88
N THR A 70 22.74 31.49 9.04
CA THR A 70 21.92 32.63 9.50
C THR A 70 20.75 32.95 8.60
N LEU A 71 20.95 32.92 7.28
CA LEU A 71 19.88 33.13 6.28
C LEU A 71 18.92 31.96 6.25
N LEU A 72 19.43 30.74 6.39
CA LEU A 72 18.64 29.52 6.44
C LEU A 72 17.68 29.52 7.64
N VAL A 73 18.17 29.80 8.85
CA VAL A 73 17.36 29.92 10.06
C VAL A 73 16.29 31.02 9.92
N ALA A 74 16.65 32.18 9.38
CA ALA A 74 15.71 33.26 9.14
C ALA A 74 14.61 32.89 8.13
N LEU A 75 14.97 32.17 7.05
CA LEU A 75 14.04 31.68 6.05
C LEU A 75 13.09 30.64 6.65
N ILE A 76 13.61 29.65 7.39
CA ILE A 76 12.82 28.61 8.05
C ILE A 76 11.81 29.25 9.01
N LYS A 77 12.23 30.18 9.86
CA LYS A 77 11.31 30.94 10.75
C LYS A 77 10.21 31.68 9.98
N ARG A 78 10.54 32.21 8.79
CA ARG A 78 9.56 32.88 7.93
C ARG A 78 8.58 31.88 7.30
N ILE A 79 9.06 30.75 6.78
CA ILE A 79 8.25 29.67 6.21
C ILE A 79 7.28 29.13 7.28
N ALA A 80 7.77 28.87 8.49
CA ALA A 80 6.96 28.36 9.58
C ALA A 80 5.74 29.24 9.93
N LYS A 81 5.76 30.55 9.62
CA LYS A 81 4.60 31.43 9.80
C LYS A 81 3.42 31.07 8.91
N PHE A 82 3.66 30.44 7.76
CA PHE A 82 2.62 29.98 6.83
C PHE A 82 2.16 28.56 7.12
N LEU A 83 2.79 27.83 8.03
CA LEU A 83 2.38 26.51 8.45
C LEU A 83 1.24 26.61 9.49
N LYS A 84 0.22 25.75 9.41
CA LYS A 84 -0.78 25.54 10.46
C LYS A 84 -0.08 25.00 11.73
N ASP A 85 -0.73 25.06 12.88
CA ASP A 85 -0.11 24.66 14.15
C ASP A 85 0.15 23.16 14.29
N ASP A 86 -0.65 22.35 13.62
CA ASP A 86 -0.55 20.90 13.48
C ASP A 86 0.02 20.47 12.10
N GLY A 87 0.49 21.45 11.33
CA GLY A 87 1.00 21.25 9.99
C GLY A 87 2.38 20.60 9.96
N THR A 88 2.72 20.06 8.81
CA THR A 88 3.98 19.35 8.54
C THR A 88 4.88 20.19 7.63
N LEU A 89 6.13 20.36 8.01
CA LEU A 89 7.15 21.02 7.22
C LEU A 89 8.17 19.99 6.73
N ILE A 90 8.33 19.88 5.42
CA ILE A 90 9.19 18.89 4.77
C ILE A 90 10.30 19.62 4.04
N PHE A 91 11.55 19.23 4.31
CA PHE A 91 12.72 19.73 3.61
C PHE A 91 13.33 18.63 2.77
N THR A 92 13.76 18.95 1.57
CA THR A 92 14.63 18.10 0.75
C THR A 92 15.99 18.76 0.63
N LEU A 93 17.07 17.99 0.71
CA LEU A 93 18.43 18.47 0.55
C LEU A 93 19.22 17.50 -0.31
N ASP A 94 19.67 17.96 -1.48
CA ASP A 94 20.54 17.17 -2.35
C ASP A 94 21.86 16.89 -1.69
N ASN A 95 22.33 15.65 -1.77
CA ASN A 95 23.61 15.27 -1.19
C ASN A 95 24.77 15.61 -2.13
N ILE A 96 25.52 16.65 -1.82
CA ILE A 96 26.73 17.04 -2.56
C ILE A 96 27.82 15.94 -2.53
N GLY A 97 27.86 15.13 -1.45
CA GLY A 97 28.75 13.99 -1.30
C GLY A 97 28.35 12.76 -2.13
N HIS A 98 27.24 12.81 -2.88
CA HIS A 98 26.81 11.68 -3.70
C HIS A 98 27.90 11.28 -4.72
N ALA A 99 28.08 9.98 -4.91
CA ALA A 99 29.13 9.43 -5.76
C ALA A 99 29.22 10.06 -7.16
N ALA A 100 28.08 10.37 -7.78
CA ALA A 100 28.06 11.01 -9.10
C ALA A 100 28.59 12.45 -9.10
N ASN A 101 28.49 13.19 -7.99
CA ASN A 101 29.08 14.50 -7.83
C ASN A 101 30.59 14.42 -7.64
N ILE A 102 31.04 13.49 -6.78
CA ILE A 102 32.46 13.24 -6.54
C ILE A 102 33.14 12.80 -7.83
N GLU A 103 32.51 11.90 -8.59
CA GLU A 103 33.04 11.45 -9.89
C GLU A 103 33.13 12.61 -10.89
N ALA A 104 32.13 13.48 -10.98
CA ALA A 104 32.17 14.67 -11.84
C ALA A 104 33.29 15.63 -11.44
N ILE A 105 33.48 15.91 -10.15
CA ILE A 105 34.53 16.77 -9.63
C ILE A 105 35.92 16.19 -9.94
N LEU A 106 36.10 14.88 -9.75
CA LEU A 106 37.37 14.18 -10.07
C LEU A 106 37.68 14.19 -11.58
N GLU A 107 36.69 14.27 -12.44
CA GLU A 107 36.80 14.41 -13.88
C GLU A 107 36.95 15.89 -14.35
N GLY A 108 37.03 16.84 -13.42
CA GLY A 108 37.09 18.28 -13.73
C GLY A 108 35.80 18.86 -14.26
N LYS A 109 34.67 18.19 -14.06
CA LYS A 109 33.34 18.62 -14.45
C LYS A 109 32.61 19.32 -13.29
N PRO A 110 31.69 20.25 -13.53
CA PRO A 110 30.89 20.85 -12.47
C PRO A 110 30.02 19.77 -11.80
N PRO A 111 29.80 19.84 -10.48
CA PRO A 111 28.89 18.93 -9.78
C PRO A 111 27.48 19.09 -10.31
N LYS A 112 26.71 17.99 -10.32
CA LYS A 112 25.31 18.00 -10.74
C LYS A 112 24.41 18.80 -9.82
N PHE A 113 24.78 18.91 -8.54
CA PHE A 113 24.01 19.61 -7.51
C PHE A 113 24.78 20.81 -6.99
N ARG A 114 24.13 21.96 -6.91
CA ARG A 114 24.68 23.22 -6.40
C ARG A 114 24.26 23.41 -4.95
N VAL A 115 24.66 22.49 -4.05
CA VAL A 115 24.35 22.54 -2.64
C VAL A 115 25.65 22.77 -1.87
N THR A 116 25.66 23.72 -0.95
CA THR A 116 26.81 24.08 -0.12
C THR A 116 26.62 23.76 1.37
N ILE A 117 25.38 23.45 1.78
CA ILE A 117 25.05 23.07 3.17
C ILE A 117 25.04 21.55 3.33
N THR A 118 25.45 21.10 4.49
CA THR A 118 25.42 19.69 4.88
C THR A 118 24.08 19.32 5.53
N GLN A 119 23.87 18.01 5.67
CA GLN A 119 22.74 17.47 6.43
C GLN A 119 22.68 18.02 7.86
N ASN A 120 23.81 18.08 8.57
CA ASN A 120 23.87 18.56 9.94
C ASN A 120 23.57 20.06 10.04
N GLU A 121 24.12 20.87 9.13
CA GLU A 121 23.80 22.31 9.09
C GLU A 121 22.32 22.59 8.86
N LEU A 122 21.63 21.77 8.06
CA LEU A 122 20.17 21.89 7.89
C LEU A 122 19.44 21.48 9.18
N LEU A 123 19.83 20.39 9.82
CA LEU A 123 19.25 19.96 11.10
C LEU A 123 19.40 21.04 12.18
N ASP A 124 20.61 21.55 12.36
CA ASP A 124 20.90 22.63 13.31
C ASP A 124 20.04 23.88 13.00
N ALA A 125 19.91 24.24 11.73
CA ALA A 125 19.09 25.39 11.34
C ALA A 125 17.58 25.18 11.59
N ILE A 126 17.08 23.96 11.45
CA ILE A 126 15.68 23.62 11.76
C ILE A 126 15.45 23.73 13.27
N GLU A 127 16.36 23.19 14.10
CA GLU A 127 16.30 23.27 15.55
C GLU A 127 16.46 24.72 16.06
N ASP A 128 17.42 25.48 15.53
CA ASP A 128 17.62 26.90 15.82
C ASP A 128 16.40 27.78 15.42
N ALA A 129 15.62 27.31 14.45
CA ALA A 129 14.36 27.95 14.11
C ALA A 129 13.23 27.63 15.10
N GLY A 130 13.45 26.74 16.06
CA GLY A 130 12.48 26.34 17.08
C GLY A 130 11.49 25.29 16.59
N LEU A 131 11.90 24.44 15.64
CA LEU A 131 11.11 23.35 15.10
C LEU A 131 11.67 22.00 15.59
N ASN A 132 10.79 21.02 15.74
CA ASN A 132 11.15 19.67 16.18
C ASN A 132 11.24 18.73 14.96
N VAL A 133 12.38 18.08 14.76
CA VAL A 133 12.57 17.10 13.69
C VAL A 133 12.10 15.73 14.15
N LEU A 134 11.13 15.14 13.46
CA LEU A 134 10.65 13.79 13.75
C LEU A 134 11.36 12.74 12.91
N ARG A 135 11.56 13.02 11.61
CA ARG A 135 12.00 12.04 10.65
C ARG A 135 13.13 12.61 9.79
N SER A 136 14.21 11.84 9.70
CA SER A 136 15.26 12.03 8.69
C SER A 136 15.34 10.76 7.85
N LEU A 137 15.20 10.88 6.54
CA LEU A 137 15.27 9.79 5.59
C LEU A 137 16.34 10.04 4.54
N ASN A 138 17.00 8.96 4.17
CA ASN A 138 17.99 8.96 3.12
C ASN A 138 17.38 8.30 1.87
N ALA A 139 17.13 9.09 0.82
CA ALA A 139 16.65 8.58 -0.46
C ALA A 139 17.83 8.40 -1.42
N GLY A 140 18.02 7.19 -1.95
CA GLY A 140 19.07 6.86 -2.89
C GLY A 140 18.57 5.99 -4.03
N ARG A 141 19.13 6.18 -5.24
CA ARG A 141 19.08 5.16 -6.29
C ARG A 141 20.44 4.47 -6.29
N GLY A 142 20.45 3.12 -6.33
CA GLY A 142 21.68 2.36 -6.49
C GLY A 142 22.44 2.86 -7.73
N VAL A 143 23.57 3.49 -7.50
CA VAL A 143 24.47 3.94 -8.55
C VAL A 143 25.56 2.90 -8.69
N GLN A 144 25.82 2.44 -9.91
CA GLN A 144 27.08 1.70 -10.19
C GLN A 144 28.24 2.70 -10.11
N VAL A 145 28.99 2.62 -9.03
CA VAL A 145 30.17 3.45 -8.79
C VAL A 145 31.41 2.66 -9.23
N LYS A 146 32.42 3.33 -9.81
CA LYS A 146 33.69 2.70 -10.08
C LYS A 146 34.23 2.07 -8.80
N LYS A 147 34.76 0.84 -8.88
CA LYS A 147 35.20 0.00 -7.76
C LYS A 147 36.11 0.74 -6.74
N GLN A 148 36.91 1.70 -7.21
CA GLN A 148 37.81 2.52 -6.38
C GLN A 148 37.06 3.50 -5.43
N ILE A 149 35.82 3.87 -5.74
CA ILE A 149 35.00 4.76 -4.93
C ILE A 149 34.08 3.94 -4.01
N ALA A 150 33.69 2.74 -4.45
CA ALA A 150 32.80 1.85 -3.69
C ALA A 150 33.39 1.36 -2.36
N ASP A 151 34.70 1.24 -2.29
CA ASP A 151 35.43 0.80 -1.08
C ASP A 151 35.56 1.91 -0.02
N LEU A 152 35.39 3.19 -0.40
CA LEU A 152 35.51 4.34 0.50
C LEU A 152 34.21 4.71 1.23
N ALA A 153 33.07 4.15 0.81
CA ALA A 153 31.79 4.65 1.32
C ALA A 153 30.69 3.60 1.32
N LYS A 154 30.52 2.96 2.43
CA LYS A 154 29.48 1.90 2.56
C LYS A 154 28.04 2.41 2.70
N THR A 155 27.76 3.69 2.96
CA THR A 155 26.38 4.15 3.21
C THR A 155 26.04 5.54 2.66
N GLU A 156 26.83 6.59 2.90
CA GLU A 156 26.45 7.97 2.59
C GLU A 156 26.58 8.35 1.10
N LEU A 157 27.50 7.76 0.35
CA LEU A 157 27.68 8.06 -1.08
C LEU A 157 26.55 7.52 -1.96
N ALA A 158 25.72 6.62 -1.44
CA ALA A 158 24.54 6.11 -2.13
C ALA A 158 23.30 6.98 -1.90
N VAL A 159 23.34 7.90 -0.94
CA VAL A 159 22.22 8.80 -0.63
C VAL A 159 22.20 9.93 -1.67
N PHE A 160 21.11 10.04 -2.39
CA PHE A 160 20.90 11.08 -3.40
C PHE A 160 20.31 12.36 -2.79
N VAL A 161 19.32 12.21 -1.92
CA VAL A 161 18.60 13.30 -1.26
C VAL A 161 18.34 12.94 0.20
N TYR A 162 18.53 13.89 1.09
CA TYR A 162 18.07 13.83 2.47
C TYR A 162 16.68 14.46 2.57
N ILE A 163 15.78 13.84 3.35
CA ILE A 163 14.42 14.32 3.55
C ILE A 163 14.18 14.45 5.05
N PHE A 164 13.81 15.65 5.49
CA PHE A 164 13.54 15.97 6.89
C PHE A 164 12.09 16.37 7.05
N THR A 165 11.48 15.92 8.14
CA THR A 165 10.13 16.31 8.52
C THR A 165 10.15 16.97 9.88
N ALA A 166 9.62 18.18 9.97
CA ALA A 166 9.65 19.01 11.17
C ALA A 166 8.25 19.55 11.53
N TYR A 167 8.06 19.85 12.82
CA TYR A 167 6.82 20.31 13.43
C TYR A 167 7.06 21.51 14.34
N LYS A 168 6.04 22.35 14.51
CA LYS A 168 6.04 23.43 15.50
C LYS A 168 5.87 22.93 16.94
N LYS A 169 5.17 21.81 17.13
CA LYS A 169 4.90 21.18 18.43
C LYS A 169 5.73 19.92 18.59
N GLU A 170 5.65 19.31 19.77
CA GLU A 170 6.23 17.98 19.95
C GLU A 170 5.69 17.01 18.89
N PRO A 171 6.57 16.21 18.28
CA PRO A 171 6.16 15.24 17.29
C PRO A 171 5.29 14.16 17.94
N PRO A 172 4.34 13.58 17.17
CA PRO A 172 3.55 12.46 17.66
C PRO A 172 4.44 11.22 17.88
N LYS A 173 3.98 10.30 18.73
CA LYS A 173 4.67 9.04 19.02
C LYS A 173 5.00 8.28 17.74
N LYS A 174 6.19 7.69 17.70
CA LYS A 174 6.60 6.80 16.61
C LYS A 174 5.83 5.50 16.69
N THR A 175 5.06 5.20 15.67
CA THR A 175 4.24 4.00 15.56
C THR A 175 4.80 3.08 14.49
N LEU A 176 5.08 1.83 14.83
CA LEU A 176 5.46 0.79 13.90
C LEU A 176 4.26 -0.10 13.56
N ILE A 177 3.97 -0.26 12.27
CA ILE A 177 3.01 -1.24 11.77
C ILE A 177 3.78 -2.33 11.03
N GLN A 178 3.81 -3.53 11.61
CA GLN A 178 4.40 -4.71 11.01
C GLN A 178 3.31 -5.62 10.46
N THR A 179 3.46 -6.05 9.20
CA THR A 179 2.51 -6.98 8.59
C THR A 179 3.22 -8.25 8.15
N LEU A 180 2.74 -9.39 8.62
CA LEU A 180 3.13 -10.70 8.12
C LEU A 180 2.09 -11.17 7.08
N ILE A 181 2.53 -11.29 5.84
CA ILE A 181 1.69 -11.60 4.69
C ILE A 181 1.71 -13.10 4.45
N GLY A 182 0.56 -13.76 4.64
CA GLY A 182 0.42 -15.20 4.41
C GLY A 182 0.34 -15.55 2.93
N GLU A 183 -0.48 -14.83 2.19
CA GLU A 183 -0.62 -15.00 0.74
C GLU A 183 -0.42 -13.66 0.03
N SER A 184 0.58 -13.62 -0.86
CA SER A 184 1.12 -12.35 -1.37
C SER A 184 0.58 -11.91 -2.73
N THR A 185 -0.02 -12.79 -3.51
CA THR A 185 -0.09 -12.56 -4.96
C THR A 185 -1.25 -11.72 -5.43
N VAL A 186 -2.44 -11.81 -4.82
CA VAL A 186 -3.64 -11.18 -5.37
C VAL A 186 -4.24 -10.10 -4.46
N CYS A 187 -4.26 -10.31 -3.16
CA CYS A 187 -4.92 -9.40 -2.21
C CYS A 187 -3.96 -8.46 -1.48
N ALA A 188 -2.70 -8.84 -1.27
CA ALA A 188 -1.72 -8.02 -0.58
C ALA A 188 -1.55 -6.61 -1.20
N PRO A 189 -1.56 -6.40 -2.53
CA PRO A 189 -1.53 -5.06 -3.10
C PRO A 189 -2.63 -4.13 -2.59
N SER A 190 -3.87 -4.60 -2.50
CA SER A 190 -5.01 -3.79 -2.09
C SER A 190 -5.23 -3.74 -0.58
N ARG A 191 -4.86 -4.81 0.16
CA ARG A 191 -5.13 -4.91 1.59
C ARG A 191 -3.96 -4.51 2.49
N VAL A 192 -2.72 -4.64 1.99
CA VAL A 192 -1.49 -4.35 2.75
C VAL A 192 -0.71 -3.21 2.11
N HIS A 193 -0.24 -3.38 0.86
CA HIS A 193 0.71 -2.43 0.29
C HIS A 193 0.09 -1.06 0.02
N MET A 194 -1.15 -1.01 -0.47
CA MET A 194 -1.84 0.24 -0.72
C MET A 194 -2.12 1.01 0.59
N PRO A 195 -2.81 0.46 1.61
CA PRO A 195 -3.00 1.17 2.87
C PRO A 195 -1.66 1.60 3.50
N ASN A 196 -0.68 0.71 3.53
CA ASN A 196 0.64 1.00 4.09
C ASN A 196 1.34 2.15 3.36
N SER A 197 1.16 2.30 2.04
CA SER A 197 1.73 3.42 1.29
C SER A 197 1.13 4.76 1.70
N PHE A 198 -0.13 4.79 2.15
CA PHE A 198 -0.77 5.99 2.69
C PHE A 198 -0.39 6.23 4.15
N PHE A 199 -0.30 5.18 4.96
CA PHE A 199 0.21 5.31 6.33
C PHE A 199 1.63 5.89 6.35
N MET A 200 2.48 5.49 5.42
CA MET A 200 3.85 6.01 5.31
C MET A 200 3.92 7.49 4.96
N THR A 201 2.85 8.10 4.46
CA THR A 201 2.80 9.55 4.26
C THR A 201 2.73 10.30 5.58
N GLU A 202 2.26 9.64 6.66
CA GLU A 202 2.30 10.19 8.02
C GLU A 202 3.71 10.05 8.59
N PRO A 203 4.36 11.15 8.97
CA PRO A 203 5.78 11.14 9.32
C PRO A 203 6.16 10.28 10.52
N ASN A 204 5.22 10.06 11.44
CA ASN A 204 5.41 9.23 12.64
C ASN A 204 5.10 7.74 12.45
N ILE A 205 4.64 7.34 11.27
CA ILE A 205 4.29 5.95 10.97
C ILE A 205 5.43 5.26 10.21
N PHE A 206 5.83 4.11 10.69
CA PHE A 206 6.86 3.27 10.09
C PHE A 206 6.25 1.92 9.72
N ILE A 207 6.60 1.41 8.54
CA ILE A 207 6.01 0.20 7.98
C ILE A 207 7.08 -0.85 7.73
N VAL A 208 6.83 -2.07 8.17
CA VAL A 208 7.60 -3.26 7.82
C VAL A 208 6.64 -4.35 7.36
N SER A 209 6.86 -4.89 6.17
CA SER A 209 6.09 -6.02 5.67
C SER A 209 7.02 -7.20 5.39
N SER A 210 6.66 -8.36 5.88
CA SER A 210 7.36 -9.62 5.67
C SER A 210 6.39 -10.67 5.16
N GLN A 211 6.90 -11.64 4.44
CA GLN A 211 6.11 -12.78 3.94
C GLN A 211 6.35 -14.00 4.83
N VAL A 212 5.33 -14.81 5.03
CA VAL A 212 5.46 -16.10 5.73
C VAL A 212 6.59 -16.92 5.10
N GLY A 213 7.41 -17.56 5.94
CA GLY A 213 8.61 -18.28 5.49
C GLY A 213 9.85 -17.42 5.26
N LYS A 214 9.75 -16.10 5.42
CA LYS A 214 10.90 -15.19 5.41
C LYS A 214 11.23 -14.73 6.84
N PRO A 215 12.51 -14.47 7.16
CA PRO A 215 12.88 -13.92 8.45
C PRO A 215 12.17 -12.60 8.73
N TYR A 216 11.69 -12.42 9.95
CA TYR A 216 11.18 -11.15 10.45
C TYR A 216 11.71 -10.90 11.87
N LYS A 217 11.76 -9.64 12.26
CA LYS A 217 12.23 -9.21 13.57
C LYS A 217 11.10 -8.43 14.27
N LEU A 218 10.87 -8.70 15.53
CA LEU A 218 10.06 -7.83 16.39
C LEU A 218 10.95 -6.70 16.93
N PHE A 219 10.46 -5.49 16.88
CA PHE A 219 11.18 -4.30 17.33
C PHE A 219 10.79 -3.96 18.77
N ASP A 220 11.73 -3.35 19.49
CA ASP A 220 11.55 -3.03 20.90
C ASP A 220 10.91 -1.63 21.10
N ARG A 221 10.38 -1.39 22.31
CA ARG A 221 9.66 -0.15 22.66
C ARG A 221 10.56 1.10 22.63
N GLU A 222 11.85 0.92 22.83
CA GLU A 222 12.84 2.02 22.76
C GLU A 222 12.96 2.60 21.34
N GLN A 223 12.66 1.80 20.32
CA GLN A 223 12.71 2.23 18.92
C GLN A 223 11.37 2.82 18.46
N PHE A 224 10.26 2.25 18.94
CA PHE A 224 8.90 2.66 18.60
C PHE A 224 8.00 2.54 19.82
N GLU A 225 7.40 3.65 20.23
CA GLU A 225 6.52 3.68 21.40
C GLU A 225 5.27 2.83 21.19
N ASP A 226 4.65 2.95 20.02
CA ASP A 226 3.47 2.19 19.63
C ASP A 226 3.84 1.13 18.58
N ARG A 227 3.39 -0.12 18.78
CA ARG A 227 3.72 -1.24 17.89
C ARG A 227 2.50 -2.08 17.59
N ILE A 228 2.27 -2.31 16.31
CA ILE A 228 1.13 -3.04 15.77
C ILE A 228 1.66 -4.18 14.92
N PHE A 229 1.20 -5.39 15.16
CA PHE A 229 1.49 -6.56 14.35
C PHE A 229 0.21 -7.09 13.71
N ILE A 230 0.22 -7.26 12.40
CA ILE A 230 -0.93 -7.67 11.60
C ILE A 230 -0.62 -8.98 10.88
N ASN A 231 -1.40 -10.02 11.15
CA ASN A 231 -1.41 -11.24 10.36
C ASN A 231 -2.40 -11.09 9.19
N GLN A 232 -1.90 -11.10 7.97
CA GLN A 232 -2.73 -11.02 6.78
C GLN A 232 -2.89 -12.40 6.16
N ARG A 233 -4.12 -12.93 6.14
CA ARG A 233 -4.48 -14.26 5.58
C ARG A 233 -3.54 -15.39 6.03
N MET A 234 -3.13 -15.37 7.28
CA MET A 234 -2.27 -16.41 7.84
C MET A 234 -3.11 -17.45 8.56
N CYS A 235 -2.79 -18.73 8.35
CA CYS A 235 -3.27 -19.81 9.18
C CYS A 235 -2.11 -20.35 10.01
N PHE A 236 -2.26 -20.43 11.34
CA PHE A 236 -1.26 -21.04 12.19
C PHE A 236 -1.24 -22.56 11.94
N PRO A 237 -0.07 -23.19 11.90
CA PRO A 237 0.04 -24.62 11.63
C PRO A 237 -0.54 -25.47 12.77
N SER A 238 -0.63 -24.92 13.99
CA SER A 238 -1.19 -25.58 15.15
C SER A 238 -1.71 -24.56 16.17
N PHE A 239 -2.55 -25.00 17.12
CA PHE A 239 -3.03 -24.17 18.22
C PHE A 239 -1.88 -23.70 19.11
N ALA A 240 -0.93 -24.60 19.44
CA ALA A 240 0.22 -24.29 20.28
C ALA A 240 1.10 -23.16 19.69
N VAL A 241 1.34 -23.19 18.37
CA VAL A 241 2.10 -22.13 17.68
C VAL A 241 1.36 -20.80 17.74
N GLY A 242 0.04 -20.80 17.53
CA GLY A 242 -0.76 -19.58 17.62
C GLY A 242 -0.80 -19.00 19.04
N LEU A 243 -0.91 -19.86 20.03
CA LEU A 243 -0.87 -19.49 21.46
C LEU A 243 0.48 -18.89 21.86
N ASP A 244 1.57 -19.52 21.46
CA ASP A 244 2.93 -19.04 21.73
C ASP A 244 3.16 -17.68 21.08
N PHE A 245 2.75 -17.53 19.84
CA PHE A 245 2.86 -16.25 19.11
C PHE A 245 2.09 -15.13 19.81
N PHE A 246 0.85 -15.39 20.25
CA PHE A 246 0.08 -14.44 21.04
C PHE A 246 0.79 -14.07 22.34
N ASN A 247 1.33 -15.05 23.07
CA ASN A 247 2.04 -14.80 24.32
C ASN A 247 3.28 -13.93 24.13
N VAL A 248 4.08 -14.18 23.08
CA VAL A 248 5.25 -13.36 22.74
C VAL A 248 4.86 -11.91 22.45
N LEU A 249 3.78 -11.69 21.67
CA LEU A 249 3.33 -10.33 21.37
C LEU A 249 2.74 -9.63 22.59
N ARG A 250 2.02 -10.35 23.44
CA ARG A 250 1.47 -9.86 24.71
C ARG A 250 2.58 -9.42 25.66
N GLU A 251 3.61 -10.25 25.87
CA GLU A 251 4.75 -9.92 26.73
C GLU A 251 5.51 -8.69 26.26
N LYS A 252 5.53 -8.45 24.95
CA LYS A 252 6.13 -7.28 24.34
C LYS A 252 5.18 -6.08 24.25
N GLU A 253 3.96 -6.17 24.74
CA GLU A 253 2.93 -5.12 24.65
C GLU A 253 2.72 -4.64 23.19
N ILE A 254 2.62 -5.57 22.24
CA ILE A 254 2.37 -5.31 20.83
C ILE A 254 0.89 -5.54 20.52
N LEU A 255 0.23 -4.56 19.91
CA LEU A 255 -1.14 -4.73 19.42
C LEU A 255 -1.16 -5.75 18.29
N PHE A 256 -1.91 -6.84 18.48
CA PHE A 256 -1.98 -7.93 17.53
C PHE A 256 -3.32 -7.96 16.81
N LEU A 257 -3.29 -7.86 15.47
CA LEU A 257 -4.46 -7.83 14.60
C LEU A 257 -4.44 -8.97 13.59
N SER A 258 -5.63 -9.39 13.14
CA SER A 258 -5.81 -10.24 11.97
C SER A 258 -6.43 -9.43 10.83
N GLU A 259 -5.98 -9.66 9.60
CA GLU A 259 -6.58 -9.12 8.37
C GLU A 259 -7.12 -10.26 7.51
N MET A 260 -8.42 -10.21 7.18
CA MET A 260 -9.07 -11.23 6.35
C MET A 260 -10.03 -10.58 5.36
N ASP A 261 -9.86 -10.82 4.06
CA ASP A 261 -10.63 -10.19 2.98
C ASP A 261 -11.31 -11.19 2.03
N ASP A 262 -11.16 -12.49 2.29
CA ASP A 262 -11.92 -13.57 1.65
C ASP A 262 -12.60 -14.45 2.72
N HIS A 263 -13.67 -15.13 2.33
CA HIS A 263 -14.36 -16.04 3.25
C HIS A 263 -13.47 -17.24 3.58
N PRO A 264 -13.25 -17.55 4.88
CA PRO A 264 -12.38 -18.64 5.29
C PRO A 264 -12.84 -20.05 4.88
N VAL A 265 -14.01 -20.18 4.28
CA VAL A 265 -14.56 -21.48 3.83
C VAL A 265 -13.60 -22.29 2.94
N LEU A 266 -12.71 -21.62 2.22
CA LEU A 266 -11.68 -22.28 1.40
C LEU A 266 -10.58 -22.96 2.23
N TRP A 267 -10.44 -22.58 3.50
CA TRP A 267 -9.42 -23.06 4.45
C TRP A 267 -10.06 -23.48 5.77
N GLU A 268 -11.35 -23.78 5.75
CA GLU A 268 -12.13 -24.03 6.96
C GLU A 268 -11.54 -25.15 7.82
N ASP A 269 -11.14 -26.26 7.21
CA ASP A 269 -10.51 -27.37 7.90
C ASP A 269 -9.25 -26.96 8.67
N ASP A 270 -8.43 -26.08 8.09
CA ASP A 270 -7.19 -25.62 8.70
C ASP A 270 -7.45 -24.68 9.88
N TYR A 271 -8.47 -23.83 9.79
CA TYR A 271 -8.90 -22.98 10.90
C TYR A 271 -9.58 -23.78 12.01
N GLN A 272 -10.41 -24.76 11.66
CA GLN A 272 -11.10 -25.63 12.65
C GLN A 272 -10.11 -26.45 13.45
N LYS A 273 -9.09 -27.05 12.81
CA LYS A 273 -8.02 -27.82 13.50
C LYS A 273 -7.32 -27.04 14.60
N THR A 274 -7.24 -25.73 14.46
CA THR A 274 -6.60 -24.82 15.42
C THR A 274 -7.62 -24.07 16.30
N ALA A 275 -8.87 -24.50 16.35
CA ALA A 275 -9.97 -23.83 17.03
C ALA A 275 -10.08 -22.34 16.69
N TRP A 276 -9.80 -21.98 15.43
CA TRP A 276 -9.87 -20.58 14.93
C TRP A 276 -8.97 -19.61 15.71
N ILE A 277 -7.83 -20.07 16.23
CA ILE A 277 -6.94 -19.27 17.06
C ILE A 277 -6.46 -17.99 16.34
N ASN A 278 -6.36 -18.02 15.01
CA ASN A 278 -6.03 -16.86 14.18
C ASN A 278 -6.95 -15.65 14.38
N PHE A 279 -8.19 -15.89 14.78
CA PHE A 279 -9.20 -14.85 15.02
C PHE A 279 -9.50 -14.67 16.50
N ARG A 280 -9.32 -15.72 17.33
CA ARG A 280 -9.60 -15.67 18.76
C ARG A 280 -8.47 -15.05 19.57
N ALA A 281 -7.21 -15.32 19.19
CA ALA A 281 -6.03 -14.86 19.94
C ALA A 281 -5.58 -13.43 19.58
N VAL A 282 -6.21 -12.77 18.60
CA VAL A 282 -5.89 -11.39 18.25
C VAL A 282 -6.72 -10.39 19.07
N HIS A 283 -6.20 -9.20 19.26
CA HIS A 283 -6.93 -8.13 19.96
C HIS A 283 -8.15 -7.69 19.16
N ALA A 284 -8.01 -7.55 17.83
CA ALA A 284 -9.11 -7.22 16.94
C ALA A 284 -8.87 -7.76 15.52
N ILE A 285 -9.92 -7.74 14.70
CA ILE A 285 -9.91 -8.19 13.30
C ILE A 285 -10.30 -7.04 12.40
N GLN A 286 -9.58 -6.85 11.32
CA GLN A 286 -9.96 -5.97 10.23
C GLN A 286 -10.32 -6.77 8.99
N THR A 287 -11.35 -6.33 8.27
CA THR A 287 -11.86 -7.02 7.09
C THR A 287 -12.32 -6.04 6.02
N SER A 288 -12.79 -6.56 4.87
CA SER A 288 -13.15 -5.75 3.70
C SER A 288 -14.65 -5.51 3.52
N THR A 289 -15.51 -6.33 4.15
CA THR A 289 -16.97 -6.28 3.93
C THR A 289 -17.76 -6.54 5.21
N PRO A 290 -18.99 -6.01 5.33
CA PRO A 290 -19.89 -6.32 6.45
C PRO A 290 -20.20 -7.81 6.56
N TYR A 291 -20.38 -8.52 5.44
CA TYR A 291 -20.65 -9.96 5.44
C TYR A 291 -19.53 -10.77 6.12
N LEU A 292 -18.27 -10.42 5.83
CA LEU A 292 -17.12 -11.02 6.51
C LEU A 292 -17.05 -10.61 7.98
N ALA A 293 -17.39 -9.37 8.31
CA ALA A 293 -17.40 -8.91 9.69
C ALA A 293 -18.41 -9.70 10.53
N ASP A 294 -19.62 -9.94 10.01
CA ASP A 294 -20.63 -10.76 10.67
C ASP A 294 -20.12 -12.18 10.93
N PHE A 295 -19.48 -12.81 9.94
CA PHE A 295 -18.89 -14.12 10.10
C PHE A 295 -17.77 -14.12 11.15
N LEU A 296 -16.83 -13.17 11.09
CA LEU A 296 -15.67 -13.10 11.97
C LEU A 296 -16.02 -12.71 13.41
N SER A 297 -17.15 -12.03 13.60
CA SER A 297 -17.68 -11.65 14.92
C SER A 297 -17.99 -12.84 15.83
N GLN A 298 -18.17 -14.05 15.27
CA GLN A 298 -18.35 -15.30 16.03
C GLN A 298 -17.08 -15.68 16.82
N PHE A 299 -15.93 -15.19 16.39
CA PHE A 299 -14.63 -15.52 16.99
C PHE A 299 -14.05 -14.36 17.81
N ASN A 300 -14.39 -13.13 17.47
CA ASN A 300 -13.87 -11.93 18.11
C ASN A 300 -14.88 -10.79 18.00
N PRO A 301 -15.29 -10.15 19.10
CA PRO A 301 -16.27 -9.05 19.06
C PRO A 301 -15.72 -7.76 18.46
N HIS A 302 -14.40 -7.60 18.38
CA HIS A 302 -13.75 -6.39 17.85
C HIS A 302 -13.41 -6.57 16.37
N VAL A 303 -14.41 -6.46 15.51
CA VAL A 303 -14.25 -6.56 14.05
C VAL A 303 -14.57 -5.22 13.41
N MET A 304 -13.65 -4.70 12.57
CA MET A 304 -13.83 -3.46 11.84
C MET A 304 -13.75 -3.69 10.32
N VAL A 305 -14.67 -3.05 9.60
CA VAL A 305 -14.71 -3.09 8.14
C VAL A 305 -13.96 -1.91 7.56
N PHE A 306 -12.92 -2.18 6.77
CA PHE A 306 -12.26 -1.20 5.92
C PHE A 306 -12.44 -1.61 4.47
N ALA A 307 -13.40 -0.99 3.81
CA ALA A 307 -13.72 -1.27 2.41
C ALA A 307 -12.51 -1.02 1.50
N ASN A 308 -12.44 -1.75 0.39
CA ASN A 308 -11.41 -1.49 -0.62
C ASN A 308 -11.64 -0.13 -1.28
N GLN A 309 -10.56 0.60 -1.53
CA GLN A 309 -10.55 1.92 -2.15
C GLN A 309 -9.62 1.93 -3.36
N LEU A 310 -9.68 2.97 -4.20
CA LEU A 310 -8.67 3.18 -5.23
C LEU A 310 -7.47 3.94 -4.65
N ARG A 311 -6.28 3.58 -5.12
CA ARG A 311 -5.04 4.28 -4.74
C ARG A 311 -5.01 5.70 -5.27
N ARG A 312 -5.43 5.87 -6.53
CA ARG A 312 -5.46 7.13 -7.26
C ARG A 312 -6.68 7.18 -8.15
N LEU A 313 -7.08 8.38 -8.48
CA LEU A 313 -8.10 8.59 -9.49
C LEU A 313 -7.48 8.46 -10.89
N PRO A 314 -7.93 7.50 -11.73
CA PRO A 314 -7.46 7.44 -13.11
C PRO A 314 -7.77 8.74 -13.85
N PRO A 315 -6.96 9.14 -14.85
CA PRO A 315 -7.24 10.34 -15.65
C PRO A 315 -8.64 10.32 -16.23
N ARG A 316 -9.36 11.43 -16.08
CA ARG A 316 -10.75 11.53 -16.54
C ARG A 316 -10.82 11.32 -18.05
N ARG A 317 -11.75 10.48 -18.51
CA ARG A 317 -12.05 10.34 -19.93
C ARG A 317 -12.69 11.63 -20.46
N ASP A 318 -12.44 11.95 -21.73
CA ASP A 318 -13.24 12.96 -22.43
C ASP A 318 -14.62 12.37 -22.78
N PHE A 319 -15.53 12.43 -21.79
CA PHE A 319 -16.87 11.87 -21.93
C PHE A 319 -17.67 12.49 -23.08
N ASP A 320 -17.38 13.70 -23.46
CA ASP A 320 -18.04 14.36 -24.57
C ASP A 320 -17.50 13.91 -25.92
N ASP A 321 -16.21 13.99 -26.13
CA ASP A 321 -15.58 13.68 -27.42
C ASP A 321 -15.46 12.19 -27.71
N GLU A 322 -15.01 11.39 -26.75
CA GLU A 322 -14.86 9.94 -26.94
C GLU A 322 -16.20 9.24 -27.19
N PHE A 323 -17.23 9.56 -26.40
CA PHE A 323 -18.55 8.96 -26.60
C PHE A 323 -19.28 9.48 -27.85
N LYS A 324 -18.96 10.67 -28.35
CA LYS A 324 -19.52 11.17 -29.62
C LYS A 324 -18.87 10.54 -30.87
N LYS A 325 -17.56 10.35 -30.82
CA LYS A 325 -16.78 9.88 -31.98
C LYS A 325 -16.82 8.35 -32.15
N LYS A 326 -16.94 7.60 -31.04
CA LYS A 326 -16.87 6.14 -31.04
C LYS A 326 -18.12 5.50 -31.66
N LYS A 327 -17.93 4.77 -32.76
CA LYS A 327 -19.02 4.06 -33.46
C LYS A 327 -19.29 2.65 -32.92
N THR A 328 -18.33 2.08 -32.21
CA THR A 328 -18.37 0.72 -31.65
C THR A 328 -18.57 0.81 -30.15
N VAL A 329 -19.40 -0.05 -29.60
CA VAL A 329 -19.55 -0.23 -28.14
C VAL A 329 -18.64 -1.38 -27.70
N THR A 330 -17.76 -1.10 -26.75
CA THR A 330 -16.81 -2.11 -26.25
C THR A 330 -17.28 -2.62 -24.89
N ILE A 331 -17.41 -3.95 -24.78
CA ILE A 331 -17.75 -4.66 -23.54
C ILE A 331 -16.48 -5.29 -22.97
N PHE A 332 -16.20 -5.04 -21.70
CA PHE A 332 -15.05 -5.55 -20.96
C PHE A 332 -15.43 -6.69 -20.01
N PHE A 333 -14.59 -7.70 -19.99
CA PHE A 333 -14.60 -8.82 -19.05
C PHE A 333 -13.21 -8.91 -18.41
N GLY A 334 -13.13 -8.78 -17.11
CA GLY A 334 -11.83 -8.82 -16.46
C GLY A 334 -11.90 -9.25 -15.01
N ALA A 335 -11.75 -10.55 -14.77
CA ALA A 335 -11.55 -11.07 -13.42
C ALA A 335 -10.84 -12.43 -13.45
N LEU A 336 -9.99 -12.69 -12.46
CA LEU A 336 -9.39 -14.00 -12.25
C LEU A 336 -10.39 -14.95 -11.58
N ASN A 337 -10.31 -16.24 -11.92
CA ASN A 337 -11.10 -17.33 -11.30
C ASN A 337 -12.63 -17.08 -11.29
N ARG A 338 -13.18 -16.54 -12.39
CA ARG A 338 -14.59 -16.19 -12.54
C ARG A 338 -15.29 -16.86 -13.71
N ASP A 339 -14.73 -17.94 -14.26
CA ASP A 339 -15.27 -18.61 -15.45
C ASP A 339 -16.72 -19.02 -15.25
N GLY A 340 -17.05 -19.62 -14.10
CA GLY A 340 -18.41 -20.02 -13.78
C GLY A 340 -19.41 -18.85 -13.82
N ASP A 341 -19.01 -17.67 -13.33
CA ASP A 341 -19.86 -16.48 -13.28
C ASP A 341 -20.10 -15.89 -14.68
N PHE A 342 -19.10 -15.96 -15.58
CA PHE A 342 -19.20 -15.40 -16.94
C PHE A 342 -19.82 -16.35 -17.95
N MET A 343 -19.54 -17.65 -17.85
CA MET A 343 -19.96 -18.63 -18.87
C MET A 343 -21.49 -18.73 -19.03
N GLU A 344 -22.26 -18.45 -17.97
CA GLU A 344 -23.72 -18.37 -18.03
C GLU A 344 -24.22 -17.25 -18.93
N LEU A 345 -23.46 -16.17 -19.08
CA LEU A 345 -23.82 -15.03 -19.93
C LEU A 345 -23.44 -15.22 -21.40
N VAL A 346 -22.54 -16.16 -21.72
CA VAL A 346 -22.01 -16.38 -23.08
C VAL A 346 -23.10 -16.59 -24.12
N PRO A 347 -24.15 -17.43 -23.92
CA PRO A 347 -25.20 -17.59 -24.90
C PRO A 347 -25.94 -16.28 -25.25
N ILE A 348 -26.13 -15.41 -24.23
CA ILE A 348 -26.75 -14.11 -24.42
C ILE A 348 -25.82 -13.19 -25.20
N LEU A 349 -24.55 -13.14 -24.81
CA LEU A 349 -23.54 -12.30 -25.44
C LEU A 349 -23.33 -12.68 -26.91
N ASN A 350 -23.36 -13.97 -27.25
CA ASN A 350 -23.28 -14.45 -28.63
C ASN A 350 -24.50 -14.02 -29.49
N ARG A 351 -25.72 -13.99 -28.89
CA ARG A 351 -26.89 -13.39 -29.56
C ARG A 351 -26.66 -11.91 -29.87
N PHE A 352 -26.10 -11.16 -28.91
CA PHE A 352 -25.78 -9.73 -29.11
C PHE A 352 -24.64 -9.55 -30.14
N ALA A 353 -23.61 -10.39 -30.12
CA ALA A 353 -22.53 -10.38 -31.10
C ALA A 353 -23.09 -10.55 -32.51
N LYS A 354 -23.97 -11.52 -32.72
CA LYS A 354 -24.65 -11.74 -33.99
C LYS A 354 -25.56 -10.58 -34.41
N GLN A 355 -26.31 -10.01 -33.45
CA GLN A 355 -27.25 -8.91 -33.71
C GLN A 355 -26.54 -7.61 -34.09
N TYR A 356 -25.44 -7.27 -33.43
CA TYR A 356 -24.78 -5.96 -33.59
C TYR A 356 -23.54 -6.01 -34.48
N GLY A 357 -22.96 -7.21 -34.72
CA GLY A 357 -21.80 -7.42 -35.58
C GLY A 357 -20.64 -6.50 -35.20
N LYS A 358 -20.03 -5.85 -36.18
CA LYS A 358 -18.87 -4.92 -35.98
C LYS A 358 -19.14 -3.69 -35.11
N LYS A 359 -20.40 -3.43 -34.73
CA LYS A 359 -20.73 -2.34 -33.81
C LYS A 359 -20.52 -2.71 -32.34
N LEU A 360 -20.25 -3.97 -32.05
CA LEU A 360 -19.99 -4.49 -30.72
C LEU A 360 -18.60 -5.13 -30.69
N GLU A 361 -17.77 -4.71 -29.76
CA GLU A 361 -16.44 -5.27 -29.50
C GLU A 361 -16.41 -5.91 -28.11
N PHE A 362 -15.68 -7.03 -27.98
CA PHE A 362 -15.46 -7.69 -26.70
C PHE A 362 -13.98 -7.64 -26.33
N LYS A 363 -13.66 -7.14 -25.14
CA LYS A 363 -12.33 -7.21 -24.55
C LYS A 363 -12.33 -8.18 -23.39
N ILE A 364 -11.58 -9.26 -23.54
CA ILE A 364 -11.51 -10.34 -22.56
C ILE A 364 -10.11 -10.39 -21.98
N LEU A 365 -10.01 -10.26 -20.67
CA LEU A 365 -8.74 -10.25 -19.96
C LEU A 365 -8.47 -11.61 -19.32
N SER A 366 -7.29 -12.18 -19.59
CA SER A 366 -6.69 -13.31 -18.86
C SER A 366 -7.41 -14.68 -19.02
N ARG A 367 -8.65 -14.75 -19.55
CA ARG A 367 -9.44 -16.00 -19.61
C ARG A 367 -9.63 -16.46 -21.06
N ARG A 368 -8.72 -17.33 -21.52
CA ARG A 368 -8.72 -17.84 -22.90
C ARG A 368 -9.96 -18.65 -23.26
N ASN A 369 -10.45 -19.50 -22.35
CA ASN A 369 -11.68 -20.27 -22.54
C ASN A 369 -12.90 -19.38 -22.79
N LEU A 370 -13.02 -18.27 -22.07
CA LEU A 370 -14.07 -17.29 -22.26
C LEU A 370 -13.91 -16.55 -23.61
N PHE A 371 -12.67 -16.19 -23.97
CA PHE A 371 -12.39 -15.58 -25.27
C PHE A 371 -12.81 -16.49 -26.42
N ASP A 372 -12.47 -17.78 -26.35
CA ASP A 372 -12.81 -18.75 -27.39
C ASP A 372 -14.33 -19.00 -27.48
N ALA A 373 -15.05 -18.93 -26.33
CA ALA A 373 -16.50 -19.13 -26.27
C ALA A 373 -17.33 -17.96 -26.85
N ILE A 374 -16.75 -16.76 -26.97
CA ILE A 374 -17.44 -15.62 -27.60
C ILE A 374 -17.37 -15.73 -29.12
N GLU A 375 -18.52 -15.87 -29.77
CA GLU A 375 -18.70 -15.99 -31.23
C GLU A 375 -18.73 -14.60 -31.88
N SER A 376 -17.60 -13.89 -31.87
CA SER A 376 -17.45 -12.58 -32.51
C SER A 376 -16.09 -12.50 -33.19
N GLU A 377 -16.06 -11.94 -34.41
CA GLU A 377 -14.80 -11.56 -35.05
C GLU A 377 -14.20 -10.30 -34.45
N ASN A 378 -15.02 -9.46 -33.81
CA ASN A 378 -14.61 -8.21 -33.19
C ASN A 378 -14.38 -8.43 -31.69
N LYS A 379 -13.29 -9.14 -31.36
CA LYS A 379 -12.88 -9.42 -30.00
C LYS A 379 -11.37 -9.31 -29.83
N THR A 380 -10.95 -8.81 -28.68
CA THR A 380 -9.54 -8.63 -28.31
C THR A 380 -9.25 -9.39 -27.01
N PHE A 381 -8.18 -10.15 -26.98
CA PHE A 381 -7.67 -10.80 -25.78
C PHE A 381 -6.56 -9.96 -25.14
N ILE A 382 -6.64 -9.76 -23.83
CA ILE A 382 -5.61 -9.09 -23.04
C ILE A 382 -4.93 -10.14 -22.19
N GLY A 383 -3.72 -10.55 -22.60
CA GLY A 383 -2.92 -11.60 -21.97
C GLY A 383 -2.13 -12.41 -22.99
N ASP A 384 -1.48 -13.48 -22.53
CA ASP A 384 -0.78 -14.43 -23.39
C ASP A 384 -1.76 -15.46 -23.96
N MET A 385 -1.94 -15.44 -25.28
CA MET A 385 -2.85 -16.32 -26.00
C MET A 385 -2.47 -17.82 -25.91
N ASN A 386 -1.26 -18.15 -25.51
CA ASN A 386 -0.79 -19.53 -25.35
C ASN A 386 -1.16 -20.15 -24.00
N ARG A 387 -1.72 -19.36 -23.07
CA ARG A 387 -2.12 -19.81 -21.73
C ARG A 387 -3.64 -19.87 -21.60
N TYR A 388 -4.15 -21.02 -21.15
CA TYR A 388 -5.57 -21.25 -20.87
C TYR A 388 -5.94 -20.99 -19.40
N ASP A 389 -5.00 -21.17 -18.48
CA ASP A 389 -5.14 -20.85 -17.06
C ASP A 389 -5.19 -19.33 -16.85
N GLY A 390 -5.78 -18.92 -15.74
CA GLY A 390 -5.82 -17.49 -15.37
C GLY A 390 -4.42 -16.92 -15.22
N GLN A 391 -4.17 -15.81 -15.90
CA GLN A 391 -2.89 -15.14 -15.92
C GLN A 391 -2.94 -13.90 -15.04
N PHE A 392 -1.85 -13.65 -14.31
CA PHE A 392 -1.66 -12.35 -13.70
C PHE A 392 -1.33 -11.32 -14.80
N ILE A 393 -2.14 -10.29 -14.90
CA ILE A 393 -1.94 -9.18 -15.83
C ILE A 393 -1.48 -7.96 -15.03
N PRO A 394 -0.43 -7.23 -15.48
CA PRO A 394 -0.03 -5.99 -14.84
C PRO A 394 -1.19 -5.00 -14.71
N TYR A 395 -1.26 -4.30 -13.57
CA TYR A 395 -2.39 -3.44 -13.25
C TYR A 395 -2.63 -2.37 -14.33
N ASP A 396 -1.57 -1.78 -14.90
CA ASP A 396 -1.68 -0.77 -15.95
C ASP A 396 -2.36 -1.31 -17.23
N ALA A 397 -2.08 -2.56 -17.60
CA ALA A 397 -2.73 -3.22 -18.74
C ALA A 397 -4.21 -3.54 -18.44
N TYR A 398 -4.52 -3.94 -17.20
CA TYR A 398 -5.88 -4.13 -16.73
C TYR A 398 -6.66 -2.80 -16.75
N GLU A 399 -6.11 -1.74 -16.17
CA GLU A 399 -6.70 -0.39 -16.15
C GLU A 399 -6.93 0.14 -17.56
N ALA A 400 -5.95 -0.01 -18.46
CA ALA A 400 -6.07 0.40 -19.86
C ALA A 400 -7.18 -0.36 -20.59
N GLY A 401 -7.35 -1.67 -20.29
CA GLY A 401 -8.45 -2.49 -20.80
C GLY A 401 -9.81 -1.93 -20.42
N ILE A 402 -10.00 -1.56 -19.15
CA ILE A 402 -11.25 -0.97 -18.67
C ILE A 402 -11.45 0.42 -19.28
N ARG A 403 -10.47 1.30 -19.21
CA ARG A 403 -10.57 2.69 -19.70
C ARG A 403 -10.91 2.79 -21.18
N SER A 404 -10.49 1.82 -21.99
CA SER A 404 -10.81 1.76 -23.42
C SER A 404 -12.17 1.13 -23.70
N SER A 405 -12.94 0.74 -22.65
CA SER A 405 -14.22 0.06 -22.77
C SER A 405 -15.40 0.95 -22.35
N ASP A 406 -16.60 0.64 -22.85
CA ASP A 406 -17.81 1.42 -22.59
C ASP A 406 -18.66 0.79 -21.47
N ILE A 407 -18.67 -0.54 -21.42
CA ILE A 407 -19.47 -1.34 -20.48
C ILE A 407 -18.54 -2.37 -19.86
N ALA A 408 -18.57 -2.51 -18.55
CA ALA A 408 -17.89 -3.57 -17.82
C ALA A 408 -18.93 -4.55 -17.24
N LEU A 409 -18.76 -5.85 -17.51
CA LEU A 409 -19.62 -6.86 -16.95
C LEU A 409 -19.06 -7.38 -15.64
N LEU A 410 -19.89 -7.39 -14.60
CA LEU A 410 -19.52 -7.78 -13.24
C LEU A 410 -20.48 -8.86 -12.70
N PRO A 411 -20.49 -10.07 -13.29
CA PRO A 411 -21.31 -11.15 -12.80
C PRO A 411 -20.69 -11.78 -11.55
N LEU A 412 -21.55 -12.13 -10.60
CA LEU A 412 -21.24 -12.98 -9.46
C LEU A 412 -22.44 -13.90 -9.22
N ARG A 413 -22.21 -15.21 -9.14
CA ARG A 413 -23.21 -16.17 -8.66
C ARG A 413 -23.47 -15.94 -7.18
N ASP A 414 -24.69 -16.16 -6.76
CA ASP A 414 -25.05 -16.06 -5.35
C ASP A 414 -24.62 -17.33 -4.60
N ASN A 415 -23.49 -17.23 -3.91
CA ASN A 415 -22.99 -18.24 -2.99
C ASN A 415 -22.21 -17.55 -1.85
N GLU A 416 -21.94 -18.28 -0.79
CA GLU A 416 -21.28 -17.78 0.42
C GLU A 416 -19.94 -17.08 0.13
N PHE A 417 -19.09 -17.72 -0.68
CA PHE A 417 -17.81 -17.15 -1.06
C PHE A 417 -17.95 -15.82 -1.82
N ASN A 418 -18.89 -15.73 -2.76
CA ASN A 418 -19.10 -14.52 -3.54
C ASN A 418 -19.76 -13.38 -2.72
N ARG A 419 -20.63 -13.74 -1.75
CA ARG A 419 -21.24 -12.75 -0.83
C ARG A 419 -20.19 -12.03 0.03
N SER A 420 -19.05 -12.66 0.28
CA SER A 420 -17.94 -12.08 1.04
C SER A 420 -17.07 -11.11 0.23
N LYS A 421 -17.19 -11.11 -1.10
CA LYS A 421 -16.36 -10.25 -1.97
C LYS A 421 -16.69 -8.77 -1.79
N SER A 422 -15.69 -7.94 -2.08
CA SER A 422 -15.84 -6.48 -2.11
C SER A 422 -16.31 -5.98 -3.48
N ASP A 423 -16.76 -4.75 -3.49
CA ASP A 423 -17.15 -4.01 -4.70
C ASP A 423 -15.98 -3.41 -5.48
N LEU A 424 -14.73 -3.83 -5.20
CA LEU A 424 -13.51 -3.29 -5.82
C LEU A 424 -13.62 -3.21 -7.35
N LYS A 425 -14.15 -4.26 -7.99
CA LYS A 425 -14.32 -4.28 -9.45
C LYS A 425 -15.26 -3.19 -9.96
N PHE A 426 -16.27 -2.83 -9.19
CA PHE A 426 -17.15 -1.72 -9.53
C PHE A 426 -16.42 -0.39 -9.47
N ILE A 427 -15.70 -0.11 -8.39
CA ILE A 427 -14.99 1.19 -8.27
C ILE A 427 -13.84 1.33 -9.26
N GLU A 428 -13.16 0.24 -9.63
CA GLU A 428 -12.15 0.23 -10.71
C GLU A 428 -12.79 0.58 -12.08
N CYS A 429 -13.96 0.00 -12.38
CA CYS A 429 -14.70 0.32 -13.60
C CYS A 429 -15.22 1.76 -13.60
N ALA A 430 -15.81 2.19 -12.49
CA ALA A 430 -16.34 3.53 -12.32
C ALA A 430 -15.25 4.61 -12.43
N GLY A 431 -14.15 4.44 -11.71
CA GLY A 431 -12.98 5.33 -11.77
C GLY A 431 -12.29 5.36 -13.15
N SER A 432 -12.44 4.32 -13.93
CA SER A 432 -11.96 4.24 -15.31
C SER A 432 -12.97 4.74 -16.35
N GLY A 433 -14.17 5.15 -15.93
CA GLY A 433 -15.20 5.69 -16.82
C GLY A 433 -15.93 4.64 -17.67
N ALA A 434 -15.99 3.38 -17.23
CA ALA A 434 -16.77 2.32 -17.83
C ALA A 434 -18.07 2.09 -17.03
N VAL A 435 -19.20 1.90 -17.73
CA VAL A 435 -20.49 1.65 -17.08
C VAL A 435 -20.55 0.20 -16.60
N ALA A 436 -20.71 -0.02 -15.31
CA ALA A 436 -20.90 -1.35 -14.75
C ALA A 436 -22.31 -1.88 -15.03
N LEU A 437 -22.39 -3.12 -15.55
CA LEU A 437 -23.58 -3.96 -15.58
C LEU A 437 -23.30 -5.19 -14.69
N ALA A 438 -23.86 -5.20 -13.49
CA ALA A 438 -23.47 -6.08 -12.41
C ALA A 438 -24.60 -6.96 -11.89
N SER A 439 -24.26 -8.13 -11.34
CA SER A 439 -25.18 -8.93 -10.53
C SER A 439 -25.45 -8.27 -9.17
N PRO A 440 -26.51 -8.64 -8.43
CA PRO A 440 -26.84 -7.96 -7.17
C PRO A 440 -25.94 -8.34 -6.01
N VAL A 441 -25.21 -9.45 -6.06
CA VAL A 441 -24.61 -10.15 -4.91
C VAL A 441 -23.84 -9.23 -3.96
N VAL A 442 -22.90 -8.41 -4.45
CA VAL A 442 -22.24 -7.39 -3.61
C VAL A 442 -22.49 -5.98 -4.14
N TYR A 443 -22.76 -5.87 -5.42
CA TYR A 443 -22.79 -4.58 -6.11
C TYR A 443 -24.08 -3.79 -5.85
N ALA A 444 -25.18 -4.44 -5.47
CA ALA A 444 -26.43 -3.76 -5.14
C ALA A 444 -26.32 -2.83 -3.92
N ASN A 445 -25.32 -3.04 -3.07
CA ASN A 445 -25.09 -2.18 -1.89
C ASN A 445 -24.41 -0.85 -2.26
N THR A 446 -23.77 -0.78 -3.43
CA THR A 446 -22.96 0.39 -3.83
C THR A 446 -23.47 1.04 -5.10
N ILE A 447 -23.90 0.24 -6.09
CA ILE A 447 -24.41 0.76 -7.36
C ILE A 447 -25.79 1.39 -7.18
N GLN A 448 -25.90 2.66 -7.53
CA GLN A 448 -27.18 3.36 -7.66
C GLN A 448 -27.71 3.14 -9.08
N GLU A 449 -28.79 2.37 -9.19
CA GLU A 449 -29.43 1.96 -10.45
C GLU A 449 -29.66 3.14 -11.40
N GLY A 450 -29.14 3.05 -12.63
CA GLY A 450 -29.27 4.08 -13.66
C GLY A 450 -28.51 5.39 -13.37
N LYS A 451 -27.83 5.48 -12.24
CA LYS A 451 -27.04 6.66 -11.86
C LYS A 451 -25.53 6.38 -11.89
N THR A 452 -25.07 5.35 -11.18
CA THR A 452 -23.65 4.97 -11.16
C THR A 452 -23.35 3.62 -11.82
N GLY A 453 -24.38 2.89 -12.23
CA GLY A 453 -24.30 1.59 -12.89
C GLY A 453 -25.67 0.96 -13.02
N PHE A 454 -25.69 -0.32 -13.39
CA PHE A 454 -26.90 -1.11 -13.54
C PHE A 454 -26.75 -2.46 -12.85
N ILE A 455 -27.83 -2.90 -12.16
CA ILE A 455 -27.93 -4.22 -11.53
C ILE A 455 -28.91 -5.08 -12.30
N TYR A 456 -28.54 -6.30 -12.67
CA TYR A 456 -29.46 -7.30 -13.26
C TYR A 456 -29.65 -8.46 -12.27
N ARG A 457 -30.88 -8.99 -12.20
CA ARG A 457 -31.24 -10.09 -11.30
C ARG A 457 -31.44 -11.41 -12.03
N ASP A 458 -31.69 -11.33 -13.33
CA ASP A 458 -31.93 -12.49 -14.18
C ASP A 458 -31.46 -12.22 -15.63
N GLU A 459 -31.51 -13.24 -16.48
CA GLU A 459 -31.12 -13.16 -17.88
C GLU A 459 -31.96 -12.14 -18.69
N ARG A 460 -33.22 -11.96 -18.35
CA ARG A 460 -34.12 -11.01 -19.02
C ARG A 460 -33.70 -9.58 -18.68
N GLU A 461 -33.50 -9.29 -17.41
CA GLU A 461 -32.98 -7.98 -16.98
C GLU A 461 -31.61 -7.70 -17.58
N PHE A 462 -30.71 -8.69 -17.57
CA PHE A 462 -29.39 -8.58 -18.19
C PHE A 462 -29.50 -8.20 -19.67
N SER A 463 -30.29 -8.95 -20.45
CA SER A 463 -30.50 -8.69 -21.88
C SER A 463 -31.08 -7.31 -22.14
N ASN A 464 -32.10 -6.92 -21.36
CA ASN A 464 -32.77 -5.62 -21.52
C ASN A 464 -31.81 -4.45 -21.21
N LYS A 465 -31.07 -4.53 -20.11
CA LYS A 465 -30.14 -3.49 -19.66
C LYS A 465 -28.92 -3.42 -20.58
N LEU A 466 -28.39 -4.55 -21.04
CA LEU A 466 -27.31 -4.58 -22.01
C LEU A 466 -27.75 -3.92 -23.33
N ASN A 467 -28.93 -4.28 -23.84
CA ASN A 467 -29.50 -3.67 -25.06
C ASN A 467 -29.72 -2.17 -24.92
N LEU A 468 -30.23 -1.72 -23.76
CA LEU A 468 -30.41 -0.31 -23.43
C LEU A 468 -29.05 0.43 -23.46
N LEU A 469 -28.03 -0.14 -22.82
CA LEU A 469 -26.69 0.43 -22.77
C LEU A 469 -26.04 0.45 -24.15
N ILE A 470 -26.18 -0.58 -24.98
CA ILE A 470 -25.65 -0.60 -26.36
C ILE A 470 -26.29 0.49 -27.21
N LYS A 471 -27.61 0.67 -27.13
CA LYS A 471 -28.34 1.62 -27.97
C LYS A 471 -28.24 3.08 -27.51
N ASN A 472 -28.09 3.31 -26.21
CA ASN A 472 -28.21 4.67 -25.66
C ASN A 472 -26.83 5.24 -25.22
N ARG A 473 -26.18 5.92 -26.15
CA ARG A 473 -24.88 6.57 -25.92
C ARG A 473 -24.94 7.62 -24.80
N ASN A 474 -25.98 8.45 -24.80
CA ASN A 474 -26.11 9.53 -23.82
C ASN A 474 -26.30 8.97 -22.40
N LEU A 475 -27.04 7.87 -22.26
CA LEU A 475 -27.19 7.18 -20.98
C LEU A 475 -25.83 6.62 -20.50
N ARG A 476 -25.07 5.95 -21.37
CA ARG A 476 -23.74 5.45 -21.01
C ARG A 476 -22.83 6.59 -20.54
N ARG A 477 -22.79 7.70 -21.27
CA ARG A 477 -22.00 8.87 -20.89
C ARG A 477 -22.41 9.41 -19.52
N MET A 478 -23.69 9.67 -19.33
CA MET A 478 -24.22 10.21 -18.06
C MET A 478 -23.91 9.30 -16.86
N VAL A 479 -24.08 7.99 -17.01
CA VAL A 479 -23.82 7.04 -15.94
C VAL A 479 -22.34 6.90 -15.65
N ALA A 480 -21.49 6.83 -16.69
CA ALA A 480 -20.05 6.77 -16.56
C ALA A 480 -19.47 8.01 -15.84
N GLU A 481 -19.96 9.20 -16.20
CA GLU A 481 -19.54 10.46 -15.59
C GLU A 481 -19.91 10.51 -14.09
N LYS A 482 -21.17 10.18 -13.75
CA LYS A 482 -21.61 10.13 -12.35
C LYS A 482 -20.90 9.05 -11.52
N ALA A 483 -20.59 7.91 -12.13
CA ALA A 483 -19.84 6.85 -11.48
C ALA A 483 -18.38 7.28 -11.21
N TYR A 484 -17.77 7.97 -12.14
CA TYR A 484 -16.44 8.57 -11.96
C TYR A 484 -16.43 9.60 -10.83
N ASP A 485 -17.41 10.51 -10.82
CA ASP A 485 -17.54 11.53 -9.76
C ASP A 485 -17.77 10.89 -8.38
N TYR A 486 -18.54 9.79 -8.30
CA TYR A 486 -18.71 9.02 -7.07
C TYR A 486 -17.36 8.49 -6.56
N VAL A 487 -16.53 7.90 -7.43
CA VAL A 487 -15.20 7.41 -7.03
C VAL A 487 -14.30 8.55 -6.58
N ARG A 488 -14.30 9.67 -7.31
CA ARG A 488 -13.50 10.85 -6.97
C ARG A 488 -13.77 11.36 -5.56
N HIS A 489 -15.04 11.42 -5.15
CA HIS A 489 -15.42 12.06 -3.91
C HIS A 489 -15.52 11.10 -2.72
N GLU A 490 -15.66 9.77 -2.98
CA GLU A 490 -16.02 8.84 -1.92
C GLU A 490 -15.16 7.57 -1.87
N ARG A 491 -14.30 7.29 -2.87
CA ARG A 491 -13.67 5.97 -2.97
C ARG A 491 -12.18 5.99 -3.23
N LEU A 492 -11.48 7.05 -2.79
CA LEU A 492 -10.02 7.11 -2.80
C LEU A 492 -9.45 6.75 -1.42
N MET A 493 -8.33 6.04 -1.39
CA MET A 493 -7.67 5.65 -0.13
C MET A 493 -7.26 6.86 0.71
N SER A 494 -6.88 7.97 0.08
CA SER A 494 -6.57 9.24 0.75
C SER A 494 -7.72 9.79 1.62
N GLN A 495 -8.95 9.38 1.35
CA GLN A 495 -10.14 9.82 2.08
C GLN A 495 -10.48 8.92 3.28
N HIS A 496 -9.89 7.70 3.35
CA HIS A 496 -10.30 6.65 4.30
C HIS A 496 -9.16 6.05 5.13
N TYR A 497 -7.88 6.33 4.81
CA TYR A 497 -6.79 5.68 5.55
C TYR A 497 -6.69 6.17 7.00
N GLU A 498 -7.12 7.41 7.29
CA GLU A 498 -7.11 7.97 8.65
C GLU A 498 -8.06 7.23 9.59
N GLU A 499 -9.25 6.82 9.10
CA GLU A 499 -10.21 6.02 9.88
C GLU A 499 -9.56 4.76 10.45
N ARG A 500 -8.69 4.12 9.66
CA ARG A 500 -7.97 2.93 10.09
C ARG A 500 -6.87 3.26 11.10
N LEU A 501 -6.14 4.35 10.91
CA LEU A 501 -5.14 4.81 11.88
C LEU A 501 -5.79 5.23 13.20
N ASP A 502 -6.94 5.89 13.17
CA ASP A 502 -7.66 6.29 14.37
C ASP A 502 -8.18 5.07 15.13
N TRP A 503 -8.68 4.06 14.41
CA TRP A 503 -9.04 2.79 15.03
C TRP A 503 -7.84 2.08 15.67
N TYR A 504 -6.67 2.10 15.03
CA TYR A 504 -5.45 1.56 15.63
C TYR A 504 -5.04 2.30 16.91
N ARG A 505 -5.19 3.63 16.93
CA ARG A 505 -4.92 4.45 18.12
C ARG A 505 -5.88 4.14 19.26
N ASP A 506 -7.16 3.95 18.97
CA ASP A 506 -8.15 3.52 19.98
C ASP A 506 -7.80 2.14 20.56
N LEU A 507 -7.49 1.17 19.71
CA LEU A 507 -7.09 -0.16 20.17
C LEU A 507 -5.80 -0.14 21.02
N LEU A 508 -4.82 0.69 20.66
CA LEU A 508 -3.59 0.86 21.45
C LEU A 508 -3.86 1.43 22.84
N GLN A 509 -4.80 2.35 23.00
CA GLN A 509 -5.21 2.88 24.29
C GLN A 509 -5.89 1.81 25.17
N ARG A 510 -6.58 0.87 24.55
CA ARG A 510 -7.30 -0.24 25.20
C ARG A 510 -6.49 -1.54 25.25
N LEU A 511 -5.23 -1.54 24.88
CA LEU A 511 -4.41 -2.74 24.75
C LEU A 511 -4.44 -3.68 25.97
N PRO A 512 -4.34 -3.20 27.23
CA PRO A 512 -4.41 -4.08 28.39
C PRO A 512 -5.77 -4.81 28.53
N GLU A 513 -6.89 -4.12 28.29
CA GLU A 513 -8.26 -4.66 28.29
C GLU A 513 -8.39 -5.73 27.19
N LEU A 514 -8.04 -5.38 25.95
CA LEU A 514 -8.13 -6.29 24.80
C LEU A 514 -7.25 -7.54 24.94
N THR A 515 -6.09 -7.39 25.61
CA THR A 515 -5.19 -8.52 25.94
C THR A 515 -5.86 -9.50 26.90
N ALA A 516 -6.55 -8.99 27.94
CA ALA A 516 -7.28 -9.83 28.87
C ALA A 516 -8.44 -10.57 28.19
N GLU A 517 -9.23 -9.87 27.37
CA GLU A 517 -10.31 -10.49 26.60
C GLU A 517 -9.82 -11.53 25.60
N ALA A 518 -8.70 -11.28 24.91
CA ALA A 518 -8.11 -12.27 23.99
C ALA A 518 -7.66 -13.52 24.74
N ALA A 519 -7.03 -13.36 25.92
CA ALA A 519 -6.64 -14.47 26.76
C ALA A 519 -7.86 -15.31 27.19
N GLU A 520 -8.95 -14.66 27.64
CA GLU A 520 -10.19 -15.34 28.03
C GLU A 520 -10.82 -16.14 26.86
N ARG A 521 -10.83 -15.53 25.64
CA ARG A 521 -11.37 -16.21 24.44
C ARG A 521 -10.66 -17.51 24.10
N ILE A 522 -9.36 -17.63 24.37
CA ILE A 522 -8.57 -18.82 24.02
C ILE A 522 -8.42 -19.80 25.18
N GLU A 523 -8.49 -19.34 26.44
CA GLU A 523 -8.27 -20.17 27.64
C GLU A 523 -9.15 -21.41 27.65
N LYS A 524 -10.40 -21.30 27.26
CA LYS A 524 -11.36 -22.42 27.20
C LYS A 524 -10.97 -23.56 26.25
N PHE A 525 -10.09 -23.29 25.28
CA PHE A 525 -9.60 -24.30 24.33
C PHE A 525 -8.28 -24.93 24.76
N VAL A 526 -7.53 -24.31 25.68
CA VAL A 526 -6.23 -24.82 26.17
C VAL A 526 -6.30 -26.28 26.61
N PRO A 527 -7.30 -26.74 27.40
CA PRO A 527 -7.38 -28.15 27.82
C PRO A 527 -7.48 -29.12 26.64
N GLN A 528 -8.16 -28.74 25.56
CA GLN A 528 -8.30 -29.56 24.35
C GLN A 528 -6.96 -29.80 23.66
N PHE A 529 -6.06 -28.80 23.71
CA PHE A 529 -4.77 -28.81 23.03
C PHE A 529 -3.57 -28.97 23.96
N GLN A 530 -3.79 -29.39 25.23
CA GLN A 530 -2.73 -29.44 26.24
C GLN A 530 -1.54 -30.32 25.80
N ALA A 531 -1.80 -31.49 25.23
CA ALA A 531 -0.74 -32.39 24.77
C ALA A 531 0.10 -31.77 23.65
N GLU A 532 -0.53 -31.05 22.70
CA GLU A 532 0.15 -30.33 21.62
C GLU A 532 1.01 -29.18 22.16
N ILE A 533 0.49 -28.44 23.14
CA ILE A 533 1.22 -27.35 23.80
C ILE A 533 2.46 -27.87 24.53
N ASP A 534 2.33 -28.99 25.25
CA ASP A 534 3.44 -29.58 25.99
C ASP A 534 4.53 -30.13 25.05
N GLU A 535 4.12 -30.78 23.97
CA GLU A 535 5.05 -31.22 22.90
C GLU A 535 5.77 -30.06 22.25
N PHE A 536 5.04 -28.99 21.90
CA PHE A 536 5.63 -27.77 21.31
C PHE A 536 6.66 -27.14 22.24
N ARG A 537 6.34 -26.99 23.53
CA ARG A 537 7.25 -26.43 24.54
C ARG A 537 8.51 -27.27 24.71
N ALA A 538 8.36 -28.60 24.75
CA ALA A 538 9.50 -29.53 24.86
C ALA A 538 10.44 -29.41 23.66
N ARG A 539 9.91 -29.38 22.44
CA ARG A 539 10.70 -29.17 21.18
C ARG A 539 11.39 -27.81 21.16
N PHE A 540 10.69 -26.77 21.59
CA PHE A 540 11.25 -25.40 21.61
C PHE A 540 12.43 -25.30 22.59
N ALA A 541 12.29 -25.89 23.80
CA ALA A 541 13.36 -25.95 24.79
C ALA A 541 14.59 -26.73 24.28
N GLN A 542 14.39 -27.87 23.60
CA GLN A 542 15.48 -28.65 23.01
C GLN A 542 16.22 -27.85 21.92
N ASN A 543 15.48 -27.13 21.06
CA ASN A 543 16.06 -26.30 19.99
C ASN A 543 16.87 -25.14 20.57
N GLN A 544 16.39 -24.48 21.62
CA GLN A 544 17.16 -23.42 22.30
C GLN A 544 18.45 -23.95 22.90
N GLN A 545 18.42 -25.10 23.58
CA GLN A 545 19.62 -25.73 24.12
C GLN A 545 20.63 -26.09 23.01
N ALA A 546 20.15 -26.63 21.89
CA ALA A 546 21.01 -26.96 20.76
C ALA A 546 21.66 -25.72 20.13
N GLN A 547 20.92 -24.62 20.00
CA GLN A 547 21.46 -23.34 19.49
C GLN A 547 22.50 -22.74 20.45
N GLN A 548 22.25 -22.77 21.76
CA GLN A 548 23.19 -22.30 22.77
C GLN A 548 24.51 -23.12 22.74
N LEU A 549 24.39 -24.42 22.61
CA LEU A 549 25.56 -25.32 22.48
C LEU A 549 26.36 -24.99 21.20
N GLN A 550 25.68 -24.78 20.08
CA GLN A 550 26.36 -24.40 18.82
C GLN A 550 27.06 -23.03 18.91
N GLN A 551 26.41 -22.05 19.53
CA GLN A 551 27.02 -20.73 19.75
C GLN A 551 28.24 -20.80 20.68
N THR A 552 28.15 -21.59 21.73
CA THR A 552 29.27 -21.83 22.66
C THR A 552 30.44 -22.52 21.97
N GLN A 553 30.16 -23.53 21.13
CA GLN A 553 31.19 -24.22 20.35
C GLN A 553 31.84 -23.30 19.30
N GLN A 554 31.06 -22.44 18.63
CA GLN A 554 31.58 -21.45 17.69
C GLN A 554 32.45 -20.40 18.40
N ALA A 555 32.02 -19.91 19.56
CA ALA A 555 32.81 -18.98 20.36
C ALA A 555 34.15 -19.60 20.79
N GLN A 556 34.15 -20.84 21.30
CA GLN A 556 35.36 -21.57 21.67
C GLN A 556 36.31 -21.83 20.47
N THR A 557 35.74 -22.11 19.29
CA THR A 557 36.53 -22.31 18.07
C THR A 557 37.16 -20.99 17.61
N THR A 558 36.48 -19.88 17.76
CA THR A 558 36.97 -18.54 17.43
C THR A 558 38.10 -18.14 18.39
N GLU A 559 37.93 -18.33 19.71
CA GLU A 559 38.97 -18.09 20.71
C GLU A 559 40.22 -18.98 20.50
N ALA A 560 40.01 -20.25 20.16
CA ALA A 560 41.13 -21.16 19.85
C ALA A 560 41.88 -20.76 18.57
N THR A 561 41.18 -20.19 17.59
CA THR A 561 41.79 -19.69 16.35
C THR A 561 42.57 -18.38 16.59
N GLU A 562 42.04 -17.50 17.45
CA GLU A 562 42.73 -16.27 17.85
C GLU A 562 43.98 -16.54 18.73
N GLN A 563 43.90 -17.51 19.64
CA GLN A 563 45.05 -17.92 20.44
C GLN A 563 46.17 -18.57 19.59
N ASN A 564 45.83 -19.34 18.55
CA ASN A 564 46.79 -19.91 17.62
C ASN A 564 47.39 -18.86 16.65
N SER A 565 46.71 -17.78 16.36
CA SER A 565 47.23 -16.69 15.54
C SER A 565 48.19 -15.75 16.30
N ASN A 566 48.06 -15.67 17.63
CA ASN A 566 48.97 -14.87 18.47
C ASN A 566 50.24 -15.63 18.92
N GLY A 567 50.40 -16.92 18.62
CA GLY A 567 51.58 -17.74 18.93
C GLY A 567 52.70 -17.72 17.89
N GLY A 568 52.53 -17.02 16.78
CA GLY A 568 53.49 -16.97 15.66
C GLY A 568 54.24 -15.66 15.57
N ASN A 569 55.05 -15.30 16.57
CA ASN A 569 56.06 -14.27 16.42
C ASN A 569 57.24 -14.81 15.56
N ALA A 570 57.12 -14.67 14.24
CA ALA A 570 58.26 -14.83 13.34
C ALA A 570 58.98 -13.49 13.18
N ALA A 571 60.22 -13.44 13.67
CA ALA A 571 61.15 -12.34 13.51
C ALA A 571 61.37 -12.00 12.02
N ILE A 572 61.13 -10.75 11.66
CA ILE A 572 61.51 -10.19 10.36
C ILE A 572 63.00 -9.91 10.39
N ILE A 573 63.79 -10.70 9.66
CA ILE A 573 65.20 -10.40 9.29
C ILE A 573 65.11 -9.51 8.06
N ILE A 574 65.68 -8.29 8.15
CA ILE A 574 65.87 -7.38 7.03
C ILE A 574 67.29 -7.65 6.54
N PRO A 575 67.53 -8.02 5.27
CA PRO A 575 68.87 -7.93 4.67
C PRO A 575 69.12 -6.51 4.12
N GLU A 576 70.36 -6.12 4.16
CA GLU A 576 70.93 -4.83 3.72
C GLU A 576 70.58 -4.42 2.28
#